data_7bc2deefee136bf402e7c6ed6d8637ce
#
_entry.id   7bc2deefee136bf402e7c6ed6d8637ce
#
_cell.length_a   1.000
_cell.length_b   1.000
_cell.length_c   1.000
_cell.angle_alpha   90.00
_cell.angle_beta   90.00
_cell.angle_gamma   90.00
#
_symmetry.space_group_name_H-M   'P 1'
#
loop_
_entity.id
_entity.type
_entity.pdbx_description
1 polymer ?
#
loop_
_entity_poly.entity_id
_entity_poly.type
_entity_poly.pdbx_seq_one_letter_code
_entity_poly.pdbx_strand_id
1 'polypeptide(L)'
;YLEPGEAVALNAGYLETTVLDIVENNGIKILVLDTSAACHMPDVLEMPYRPPLKDSGKAGEKAYTYRLSSCTCLAGDVIGDYSFDKAIKVGDRLTFCDMAIYSMVKNNTFNGMPLPDIAVMGADKECRVIRRFGYEDFKGRLS
;
A
#
# COMPACT_ATOMS: atom_id res chain seq x y z
N TYR A 1 -2.08 -28.25 -17.21
CA TYR A 1 -2.68 -26.91 -17.06
C TYR A 1 -1.73 -26.03 -16.26
N LEU A 2 -1.67 -24.75 -16.62
CA LEU A 2 -0.86 -23.73 -15.95
C LEU A 2 -1.76 -22.53 -15.61
N GLU A 3 -1.47 -21.85 -14.50
CA GLU A 3 -2.13 -20.61 -14.05
C GLU A 3 -1.07 -19.50 -13.87
N PRO A 4 -0.41 -19.02 -14.93
CA PRO A 4 0.79 -18.20 -14.85
C PRO A 4 0.50 -16.71 -14.61
N GLY A 5 -0.52 -16.34 -13.84
CA GLY A 5 -0.92 -14.95 -13.61
C GLY A 5 0.23 -14.10 -13.09
N GLU A 6 0.92 -14.54 -12.05
CA GLU A 6 2.07 -13.84 -11.50
C GLU A 6 3.24 -13.74 -12.48
N ALA A 7 3.53 -14.82 -13.22
CA ALA A 7 4.60 -14.81 -14.22
C ALA A 7 4.36 -13.80 -15.36
N VAL A 8 3.09 -13.46 -15.65
CA VAL A 8 2.72 -12.48 -16.68
C VAL A 8 2.74 -11.05 -16.12
N ALA A 9 2.28 -10.84 -14.89
CA ALA A 9 2.05 -9.51 -14.32
C ALA A 9 3.07 -9.12 -13.22
N LEU A 10 4.13 -9.91 -13.02
CA LEU A 10 5.20 -9.59 -12.07
C LEU A 10 5.84 -8.24 -12.43
N ASN A 11 6.03 -7.40 -11.41
CA ASN A 11 6.58 -6.04 -11.54
C ASN A 11 5.79 -5.09 -12.47
N ALA A 12 4.55 -5.42 -12.82
CA ALA A 12 3.73 -4.60 -13.72
C ALA A 12 3.03 -3.45 -13.00
N GLY A 13 2.89 -3.48 -11.67
CA GLY A 13 2.15 -2.47 -10.92
C GLY A 13 2.85 -1.99 -9.66
N TYR A 14 2.63 -0.71 -9.36
CA TYR A 14 3.08 -0.04 -8.16
C TYR A 14 1.88 0.56 -7.43
N LEU A 15 1.94 0.62 -6.10
CA LEU A 15 0.99 1.36 -5.29
C LEU A 15 1.73 2.52 -4.61
N GLU A 16 1.37 3.74 -4.99
CA GLU A 16 1.85 4.96 -4.35
C GLU A 16 0.99 5.26 -3.12
N THR A 17 1.63 5.62 -2.02
CA THR A 17 0.96 5.99 -0.77
C THR A 17 1.63 7.20 -0.14
N THR A 18 0.89 7.92 0.68
CA THR A 18 1.35 9.10 1.41
C THR A 18 1.36 8.83 2.92
N VAL A 19 2.38 9.29 3.59
CA VAL A 19 2.45 9.26 5.05
C VAL A 19 1.55 10.37 5.61
N LEU A 20 0.46 9.98 6.27
CA LEU A 20 -0.51 10.90 6.85
C LEU A 20 -0.10 11.37 8.25
N ASP A 21 0.49 10.48 9.04
CA ASP A 21 0.93 10.77 10.40
C ASP A 21 2.05 9.84 10.83
N ILE A 22 2.76 10.21 11.89
CA ILE A 22 3.82 9.42 12.53
C ILE A 22 3.53 9.40 14.01
N VAL A 23 3.20 8.23 14.55
CA VAL A 23 2.91 8.04 15.96
C VAL A 23 3.95 7.10 16.59
N GLU A 24 4.08 7.16 17.91
CA GLU A 24 4.94 6.24 18.66
C GLU A 24 4.11 5.52 19.72
N ASN A 25 4.24 4.20 19.75
CA ASN A 25 3.59 3.37 20.75
C ASN A 25 4.58 2.29 21.24
N ASN A 26 4.82 2.26 22.53
CA ASN A 26 5.75 1.33 23.19
C ASN A 26 7.15 1.29 22.53
N GLY A 27 7.68 2.47 22.15
CA GLY A 27 8.99 2.59 21.49
C GLY A 27 9.02 2.21 20.03
N ILE A 28 7.87 1.84 19.43
CA ILE A 28 7.74 1.55 18.00
C ILE A 28 7.20 2.80 17.30
N LYS A 29 7.95 3.31 16.33
CA LYS A 29 7.47 4.37 15.42
C LYS A 29 6.60 3.78 14.34
N ILE A 30 5.42 4.32 14.18
CA ILE A 30 4.38 3.83 13.25
C ILE A 30 4.09 4.92 12.23
N LEU A 31 4.21 4.59 10.95
CA LEU A 31 3.73 5.44 9.86
C LEU A 31 2.27 5.10 9.60
N VAL A 32 1.40 6.08 9.73
CA VAL A 32 -0.01 5.98 9.34
C VAL A 32 -0.11 6.40 7.87
N LEU A 33 -0.56 5.50 7.02
CA LEU A 33 -0.62 5.69 5.58
C LEU A 33 -2.06 5.89 5.08
N ASP A 34 -2.22 6.51 3.91
CA ASP A 34 -3.48 6.55 3.17
C ASP A 34 -3.76 5.23 2.42
N THR A 35 -2.93 4.22 2.60
CA THR A 35 -3.16 2.84 2.13
C THR A 35 -3.35 1.89 3.30
N SER A 36 -4.02 0.77 3.05
CA SER A 36 -4.43 -0.22 4.04
C SER A 36 -4.07 -1.62 3.56
N ALA A 37 -3.54 -2.45 4.45
CA ALA A 37 -3.36 -3.87 4.14
C ALA A 37 -4.72 -4.52 3.86
N ALA A 38 -5.71 -4.29 4.72
CA ALA A 38 -7.03 -4.87 4.58
C ALA A 38 -7.77 -4.44 3.30
N CYS A 39 -7.60 -3.18 2.86
CA CYS A 39 -8.33 -2.62 1.74
C CYS A 39 -7.61 -2.72 0.40
N HIS A 40 -6.28 -2.59 0.40
CA HIS A 40 -5.52 -2.40 -0.84
C HIS A 40 -4.54 -3.53 -1.14
N MET A 41 -4.22 -4.36 -0.16
CA MET A 41 -3.32 -5.50 -0.30
C MET A 41 -3.69 -6.64 0.69
N PRO A 42 -4.92 -7.17 0.61
CA PRO A 42 -5.45 -8.07 1.65
C PRO A 42 -4.64 -9.36 1.83
N ASP A 43 -3.90 -9.81 0.82
CA ASP A 43 -3.03 -10.99 0.93
C ASP A 43 -1.92 -10.80 1.98
N VAL A 44 -1.56 -9.57 2.33
CA VAL A 44 -0.65 -9.28 3.45
C VAL A 44 -1.20 -9.85 4.76
N LEU A 45 -2.52 -9.85 4.93
CA LEU A 45 -3.19 -10.37 6.12
C LEU A 45 -3.65 -11.84 5.96
N GLU A 46 -4.06 -12.22 4.75
CA GLU A 46 -4.60 -13.56 4.46
C GLU A 46 -3.50 -14.62 4.31
N MET A 47 -2.40 -14.26 3.68
CA MET A 47 -1.20 -15.11 3.49
C MET A 47 0.03 -14.27 3.84
N PRO A 48 0.32 -14.06 5.14
CA PRO A 48 1.24 -13.03 5.59
C PRO A 48 2.58 -12.99 4.85
N TYR A 49 2.82 -11.88 4.18
CA TYR A 49 4.09 -11.54 3.56
C TYR A 49 4.36 -10.03 3.73
N ARG A 50 5.58 -9.63 3.53
CA ARG A 50 5.97 -8.22 3.56
C ARG A 50 6.13 -7.72 2.12
N PRO A 51 5.24 -6.87 1.61
CA PRO A 51 5.33 -6.35 0.25
C PRO A 51 6.67 -5.65 0.00
N PRO A 52 7.28 -5.81 -1.17
CA PRO A 52 8.46 -5.04 -1.53
C PRO A 52 8.14 -3.54 -1.53
N LEU A 53 8.95 -2.75 -0.83
CA LEU A 53 8.82 -1.31 -0.76
C LEU A 53 10.11 -0.67 -1.29
N LYS A 54 9.97 0.24 -2.24
CA LYS A 54 11.11 0.88 -2.90
C LYS A 54 12.01 1.59 -1.89
N ASP A 55 13.32 1.46 -2.08
CA ASP A 55 14.38 2.09 -1.27
C ASP A 55 14.35 1.72 0.22
N SER A 56 13.58 0.70 0.60
CA SER A 56 13.51 0.20 1.98
C SER A 56 14.42 -1.02 2.20
N GLY A 57 14.64 -1.35 3.47
CA GLY A 57 15.27 -2.57 3.96
C GLY A 57 14.37 -3.31 4.96
N LYS A 58 14.86 -4.43 5.47
CA LYS A 58 14.23 -5.14 6.59
C LYS A 58 14.32 -4.29 7.85
N ALA A 59 13.47 -4.57 8.83
CA ALA A 59 13.54 -3.92 10.14
C ALA A 59 14.97 -3.99 10.72
N GLY A 60 15.51 -2.84 11.11
CA GLY A 60 16.87 -2.73 11.67
C GLY A 60 18.03 -2.82 10.68
N GLU A 61 17.77 -3.03 9.38
CA GLU A 61 18.82 -3.09 8.35
C GLU A 61 19.39 -1.71 8.02
N LYS A 62 18.55 -0.66 8.13
CA LYS A 62 18.91 0.73 7.86
C LYS A 62 18.68 1.60 9.10
N ALA A 63 19.09 2.85 9.03
CA ALA A 63 19.16 3.77 10.19
C ALA A 63 17.82 4.03 10.88
N TYR A 64 16.70 4.04 10.15
CA TYR A 64 15.39 4.42 10.68
C TYR A 64 14.38 3.31 10.43
N THR A 65 13.87 2.69 11.48
CA THR A 65 12.87 1.61 11.40
C THR A 65 11.49 2.12 11.77
N TYR A 66 10.49 1.72 10.99
CA TYR A 66 9.09 2.05 11.19
C TYR A 66 8.21 0.82 10.95
N ARG A 67 7.11 0.75 11.70
CA ARG A 67 5.95 -0.08 11.36
C ARG A 67 5.04 0.71 10.44
N LEU A 68 4.60 0.12 9.33
CA LEU A 68 3.66 0.72 8.41
C LEU A 68 2.26 0.20 8.71
N SER A 69 1.33 1.10 8.92
CA SER A 69 -0.07 0.83 9.25
C SER A 69 -1.00 1.81 8.52
N SER A 70 -2.28 1.73 8.78
CA SER A 70 -3.32 2.48 8.12
C SER A 70 -4.15 3.30 9.10
N CYS A 71 -5.10 4.06 8.55
CA CYS A 71 -6.10 4.82 9.31
C CYS A 71 -7.42 4.06 9.52
N THR A 72 -7.49 2.74 9.22
CA THR A 72 -8.69 1.94 9.49
C THR A 72 -8.81 1.58 10.98
N CYS A 73 -10.02 1.21 11.42
CA CYS A 73 -10.25 0.74 12.79
C CYS A 73 -9.80 -0.70 13.06
N LEU A 74 -9.31 -1.42 12.04
CA LEU A 74 -8.84 -2.78 12.20
C LEU A 74 -7.48 -2.78 12.91
N ALA A 75 -7.43 -3.26 14.14
CA ALA A 75 -6.20 -3.29 14.94
C ALA A 75 -5.04 -4.07 14.28
N GLY A 76 -5.37 -5.05 13.43
CA GLY A 76 -4.42 -5.84 12.66
C GLY A 76 -4.07 -5.27 11.29
N ASP A 77 -4.50 -4.05 10.95
CA ASP A 77 -4.19 -3.41 9.66
C ASP A 77 -2.74 -2.90 9.64
N VAL A 78 -1.82 -3.84 9.66
CA VAL A 78 -0.38 -3.63 9.67
C VAL A 78 0.21 -4.22 8.39
N ILE A 79 0.92 -3.39 7.62
CA ILE A 79 1.55 -3.82 6.37
C ILE A 79 2.88 -4.54 6.66
N GLY A 80 3.65 -4.04 7.60
CA GLY A 80 4.92 -4.64 8.00
C GLY A 80 5.90 -3.65 8.61
N ASP A 81 7.06 -4.16 9.00
CA ASP A 81 8.15 -3.37 9.54
C ASP A 81 9.24 -3.17 8.47
N TYR A 82 9.65 -1.93 8.25
CA TYR A 82 10.61 -1.51 7.23
C TYR A 82 11.65 -0.56 7.82
N SER A 83 12.81 -0.49 7.17
CA SER A 83 13.82 0.51 7.52
C SER A 83 14.26 1.34 6.31
N PHE A 84 14.72 2.56 6.58
CA PHE A 84 15.10 3.56 5.58
C PHE A 84 16.44 4.22 5.95
N ASP A 85 17.16 4.70 4.94
CA ASP A 85 18.42 5.42 5.13
C ASP A 85 18.20 6.84 5.69
N LYS A 86 17.01 7.41 5.46
CA LYS A 86 16.61 8.75 5.92
C LYS A 86 15.36 8.65 6.78
N ALA A 87 15.23 9.58 7.72
CA ALA A 87 14.00 9.71 8.50
C ALA A 87 12.83 10.09 7.59
N ILE A 88 11.74 9.34 7.72
CA ILE A 88 10.48 9.60 7.02
C ILE A 88 9.74 10.73 7.72
N LYS A 89 9.01 11.54 6.94
CA LYS A 89 8.22 12.69 7.41
C LYS A 89 6.78 12.55 6.94
N VAL A 90 5.88 13.21 7.64
CA VAL A 90 4.50 13.40 7.19
C VAL A 90 4.51 14.10 5.83
N GLY A 91 3.72 13.59 4.88
CA GLY A 91 3.66 14.02 3.50
C GLY A 91 4.64 13.31 2.56
N ASP A 92 5.60 12.53 3.07
CA ASP A 92 6.46 11.72 2.21
C ASP A 92 5.64 10.67 1.46
N ARG A 93 6.05 10.37 0.23
CA ARG A 93 5.44 9.33 -0.60
C ARG A 93 6.29 8.08 -0.57
N LEU A 94 5.62 6.94 -0.45
CA LEU A 94 6.23 5.62 -0.47
C LEU A 94 5.64 4.82 -1.64
N THR A 95 6.43 3.92 -2.23
CA THR A 95 6.03 3.12 -3.39
C THR A 95 6.14 1.64 -3.06
N PHE A 96 5.02 0.96 -2.93
CA PHE A 96 4.99 -0.49 -2.90
C PHE A 96 5.14 -1.05 -4.31
N CYS A 97 6.02 -2.03 -4.45
CA CYS A 97 6.29 -2.69 -5.72
C CYS A 97 5.43 -3.95 -5.86
N ASP A 98 5.29 -4.41 -7.09
CA ASP A 98 4.58 -5.65 -7.43
C ASP A 98 3.12 -5.68 -6.94
N MET A 99 2.40 -4.59 -7.15
CA MET A 99 1.04 -4.37 -6.69
C MET A 99 -0.03 -4.56 -7.79
N ALA A 100 0.27 -5.31 -8.88
CA ALA A 100 -0.71 -5.59 -9.91
C ALA A 100 -1.58 -6.82 -9.61
N ILE A 101 -0.97 -7.86 -8.97
CA ILE A 101 -1.60 -9.17 -8.78
C ILE A 101 -2.24 -9.22 -7.40
N TYR A 102 -3.53 -9.64 -7.36
CA TYR A 102 -4.33 -9.79 -6.14
C TYR A 102 -4.46 -8.52 -5.26
N SER A 103 -3.83 -7.42 -5.64
CA SER A 103 -4.02 -6.13 -4.99
C SER A 103 -5.19 -5.39 -5.63
N MET A 104 -5.10 -5.00 -6.90
CA MET A 104 -6.16 -4.25 -7.59
C MET A 104 -7.50 -4.97 -7.59
N VAL A 105 -7.53 -6.27 -7.89
CA VAL A 105 -8.79 -7.05 -8.01
C VAL A 105 -9.41 -7.40 -6.68
N LYS A 106 -8.65 -7.38 -5.59
CA LYS A 106 -9.12 -7.62 -4.22
C LYS A 106 -9.41 -6.34 -3.44
N ASN A 107 -9.19 -5.17 -4.04
CA ASN A 107 -9.45 -3.90 -3.36
C ASN A 107 -10.89 -3.82 -2.86
N ASN A 108 -11.04 -3.23 -1.69
CA ASN A 108 -12.33 -3.00 -1.07
C ASN A 108 -12.38 -1.64 -0.37
N THR A 109 -13.58 -1.26 0.06
CA THR A 109 -13.85 0.03 0.66
C THR A 109 -14.21 -0.08 2.15
N PHE A 110 -13.68 -1.08 2.84
CA PHE A 110 -13.88 -1.22 4.28
C PHE A 110 -13.53 0.07 5.01
N ASN A 111 -14.31 0.44 5.99
CA ASN A 111 -14.18 1.68 6.77
C ASN A 111 -14.31 2.97 5.93
N GLY A 112 -14.84 2.90 4.71
CA GLY A 112 -14.89 4.05 3.82
C GLY A 112 -13.55 4.41 3.19
N MET A 113 -12.57 3.52 3.24
CA MET A 113 -11.28 3.73 2.56
C MET A 113 -11.52 3.91 1.05
N PRO A 114 -10.97 4.96 0.44
CA PRO A 114 -11.10 5.17 -1.00
C PRO A 114 -10.33 4.09 -1.76
N LEU A 115 -10.86 3.69 -2.91
CA LEU A 115 -10.08 2.88 -3.85
C LEU A 115 -8.95 3.73 -4.45
N PRO A 116 -7.74 3.18 -4.65
CA PRO A 116 -6.67 3.89 -5.33
C PRO A 116 -7.04 4.23 -6.78
N ASP A 117 -6.74 5.45 -7.21
CA ASP A 117 -6.83 5.82 -8.63
C ASP A 117 -5.95 4.88 -9.46
N ILE A 118 -6.38 4.58 -10.69
CA ILE A 118 -5.61 3.76 -11.63
C ILE A 118 -4.94 4.69 -12.63
N ALA A 119 -3.64 4.56 -12.75
CA ALA A 119 -2.84 5.31 -13.70
C ALA A 119 -1.94 4.37 -14.53
N VAL A 120 -1.61 4.80 -15.73
CA VAL A 120 -0.66 4.12 -16.61
C VAL A 120 0.56 5.00 -16.78
N MET A 121 1.74 4.40 -16.59
CA MET A 121 3.02 5.05 -16.88
C MET A 121 3.43 4.73 -18.31
N GLY A 122 3.61 5.77 -19.13
CA GLY A 122 4.09 5.66 -20.50
C GLY A 122 5.59 5.38 -20.59
N ALA A 123 6.05 5.05 -21.80
CA ALA A 123 7.49 4.88 -22.08
C ALA A 123 8.30 6.16 -21.86
N ASP A 124 7.68 7.31 -21.95
CA ASP A 124 8.19 8.65 -21.64
C ASP A 124 8.29 8.95 -20.14
N LYS A 125 7.86 7.98 -19.30
CA LYS A 125 7.73 8.09 -17.85
C LYS A 125 6.65 9.08 -17.37
N GLU A 126 5.79 9.53 -18.26
CA GLU A 126 4.61 10.29 -17.86
C GLU A 126 3.52 9.37 -17.32
N CYS A 127 2.92 9.78 -16.20
CA CYS A 127 1.87 9.04 -15.52
C CYS A 127 0.50 9.65 -15.87
N ARG A 128 -0.36 8.87 -16.51
CA ARG A 128 -1.71 9.29 -16.90
C ARG A 128 -2.75 8.53 -16.09
N VAL A 129 -3.55 9.26 -15.31
CA VAL A 129 -4.70 8.69 -14.59
C VAL A 129 -5.77 8.29 -15.61
N ILE A 130 -6.16 7.02 -15.61
CA ILE A 130 -7.18 6.44 -16.49
C ILE A 130 -8.49 6.16 -15.77
N ARG A 131 -8.47 6.01 -14.45
CA ARG A 131 -9.67 5.83 -13.62
C ARG A 131 -9.48 6.54 -12.30
N ARG A 132 -10.48 7.30 -11.90
CA ARG A 132 -10.62 7.88 -10.57
C ARG A 132 -11.75 7.23 -9.83
N PHE A 133 -11.59 7.11 -8.53
CA PHE A 133 -12.61 6.60 -7.62
C PHE A 133 -12.96 7.67 -6.58
N GLY A 134 -14.20 7.64 -6.10
CA GLY A 134 -14.69 8.61 -5.13
C GLY A 134 -15.76 8.04 -4.22
N TYR A 135 -16.41 8.92 -3.48
CA TYR A 135 -17.46 8.55 -2.52
C TYR A 135 -18.61 7.74 -3.15
N GLU A 136 -18.95 8.01 -4.41
CA GLU A 136 -20.03 7.29 -5.10
C GLU A 136 -19.72 5.81 -5.33
N ASP A 137 -18.43 5.46 -5.47
CA ASP A 137 -18.02 4.05 -5.58
C ASP A 137 -18.23 3.28 -4.26
N PHE A 138 -18.05 3.94 -3.12
CA PHE A 138 -18.37 3.41 -1.80
C PHE A 138 -19.89 3.34 -1.57
N LYS A 139 -20.58 4.45 -1.77
CA LYS A 139 -22.01 4.58 -1.54
C LYS A 139 -22.83 3.61 -2.40
N GLY A 140 -22.55 3.56 -3.73
CA GLY A 140 -23.27 2.73 -4.68
C GLY A 140 -23.18 1.22 -4.39
N ARG A 141 -22.26 0.82 -3.52
CA ARG A 141 -22.12 -0.55 -3.05
C ARG A 141 -23.05 -0.91 -1.88
N LEU A 142 -23.50 0.11 -1.14
CA LEU A 142 -24.27 -0.04 0.08
C LEU A 142 -25.78 0.19 -0.09
N SER A 143 -26.18 0.74 -1.27
CA SER A 143 -27.58 1.13 -1.55
C SER A 143 -28.13 0.47 -2.80
#